data_cb45685215b36c3fd478016b4939ef01
#
_entry.id   cb45685215b36c3fd478016b4939ef01
#
_cell.length_a   1.000
_cell.length_b   1.000
_cell.length_c   1.000
_cell.angle_alpha   90.00
_cell.angle_beta   90.00
_cell.angle_gamma   90.00
#
_symmetry.space_group_name_H-M   'P 1'
#
loop_
_entity.id
_entity.type
_entity.pdbx_description
1 polymer ?
#
loop_
_entity_poly.entity_id
_entity_poly.type
_entity_poly.pdbx_seq_one_letter_code
_entity_poly.pdbx_strand_id
1 'polypeptide(L)'
;MRRVSDRGWTHDRLPNNRLLEAARDVPEAACPALDLLVGQLRDLEERIDIATARITASRKTDPLARRLATITGFGPIASSAFAATMPDVAAFRSARDYAAWLGLTPRAHSSGGKERLGRIS
;
A
#
# COMPACT_ATOMS: atom_id res chain seq x y z
N MET A 1 -20.25 23.79 -7.44
CA MET A 1 -18.99 23.58 -6.70
C MET A 1 -19.18 22.39 -5.75
N ARG A 2 -18.87 21.17 -6.20
CA ARG A 2 -19.10 19.95 -5.41
C ARG A 2 -17.83 19.67 -4.60
N ARG A 3 -17.98 19.60 -3.27
CA ARG A 3 -16.92 19.16 -2.35
C ARG A 3 -16.48 17.76 -2.76
N VAL A 4 -15.19 17.62 -3.09
CA VAL A 4 -14.52 16.32 -3.15
C VAL A 4 -14.47 15.83 -1.71
N SER A 5 -15.31 14.86 -1.39
CA SER A 5 -15.30 14.23 -0.08
C SER A 5 -14.00 13.48 0.11
N ASP A 6 -13.38 13.77 1.21
CA ASP A 6 -12.24 13.14 1.85
C ASP A 6 -12.52 11.64 2.07
N ARG A 7 -12.46 10.87 0.98
CA ARG A 7 -12.38 9.41 1.07
C ARG A 7 -10.93 9.04 1.19
N GLY A 8 -10.42 9.19 2.41
CA GLY A 8 -9.25 8.46 2.80
C GLY A 8 -9.43 7.01 2.38
N TRP A 9 -8.40 6.40 1.82
CA TRP A 9 -8.31 4.97 1.60
C TRP A 9 -8.40 4.27 2.95
N THR A 10 -9.58 4.23 3.53
CA THR A 10 -9.92 3.20 4.47
C THR A 10 -10.00 1.94 3.64
N HIS A 11 -9.07 1.00 3.87
CA HIS A 11 -9.31 -0.38 3.51
C HIS A 11 -10.67 -0.71 4.11
N ASP A 12 -11.68 -0.69 3.26
CA ASP A 12 -13.02 -1.10 3.61
C ASP A 12 -12.89 -2.61 3.82
N ARG A 13 -12.48 -2.98 5.04
CA ARG A 13 -12.46 -4.37 5.49
C ARG A 13 -13.88 -4.81 5.28
N LEU A 14 -14.09 -5.71 4.31
CA LEU A 14 -15.38 -6.36 4.17
C LEU A 14 -15.74 -6.88 5.55
N PRO A 15 -16.78 -6.37 6.19
CA PRO A 15 -17.09 -6.77 7.55
C PRO A 15 -17.29 -8.29 7.53
N ASN A 16 -16.64 -9.01 8.45
CA ASN A 16 -16.72 -10.48 8.58
C ASN A 16 -18.15 -11.01 8.52
N ASN A 17 -19.16 -10.20 8.87
CA ASN A 17 -20.57 -10.54 8.78
C ASN A 17 -21.05 -10.80 7.35
N ARG A 18 -20.50 -10.12 6.30
CA ARG A 18 -20.87 -10.41 4.91
C ARG A 18 -20.38 -11.79 4.44
N LEU A 19 -19.21 -12.23 4.92
CA LEU A 19 -18.72 -13.59 4.67
C LEU A 19 -19.57 -14.62 5.39
N LEU A 20 -20.02 -14.32 6.61
CA LEU A 20 -20.92 -15.19 7.39
C LEU A 20 -22.33 -15.24 6.79
N GLU A 21 -22.81 -14.14 6.20
CA GLU A 21 -24.08 -14.11 5.47
C GLU A 21 -24.02 -14.93 4.18
N ALA A 22 -22.93 -14.80 3.41
CA ALA A 22 -22.70 -15.59 2.20
C ALA A 22 -22.54 -17.09 2.51
N ALA A 23 -22.08 -17.45 3.72
CA ALA A 23 -21.92 -18.84 4.15
C ALA A 23 -23.26 -19.55 4.46
N ARG A 24 -24.38 -18.83 4.56
CA ARG A 24 -25.70 -19.45 4.85
C ARG A 24 -26.25 -20.30 3.71
N ASP A 25 -25.84 -20.05 2.47
CA ASP A 25 -26.27 -20.76 1.27
C ASP A 25 -25.27 -21.87 0.84
N VAL A 26 -24.31 -22.22 1.69
CA VAL A 26 -23.25 -23.17 1.36
C VAL A 26 -23.66 -24.59 1.78
N PRO A 27 -23.39 -25.61 0.95
CA PRO A 27 -23.63 -27.00 1.33
C PRO A 27 -22.92 -27.37 2.62
N GLU A 28 -23.58 -28.11 3.51
CA GLU A 28 -23.07 -28.52 4.83
C GLU A 28 -21.69 -29.20 4.75
N ALA A 29 -21.44 -29.94 3.68
CA ALA A 29 -20.14 -30.59 3.43
C ALA A 29 -18.96 -29.59 3.24
N ALA A 30 -19.23 -28.33 2.88
CA ALA A 30 -18.21 -27.32 2.70
C ALA A 30 -17.96 -26.45 3.95
N CYS A 31 -18.83 -26.53 4.96
CA CYS A 31 -18.71 -25.73 6.18
C CYS A 31 -17.36 -25.90 6.89
N PRO A 32 -16.80 -27.12 7.09
CA PRO A 32 -15.51 -27.27 7.77
C PRO A 32 -14.36 -26.58 7.04
N ALA A 33 -14.37 -26.59 5.70
CA ALA A 33 -13.34 -25.91 4.91
C ALA A 33 -13.47 -24.39 5.01
N LEU A 34 -14.69 -23.87 5.04
CA LEU A 34 -14.95 -22.45 5.22
C LEU A 34 -14.56 -21.96 6.62
N ASP A 35 -14.85 -22.73 7.65
CA ASP A 35 -14.45 -22.37 9.01
C ASP A 35 -12.94 -22.28 9.14
N LEU A 36 -12.20 -23.19 8.51
CA LEU A 36 -10.75 -23.14 8.44
C LEU A 36 -10.24 -21.84 7.75
N LEU A 37 -10.83 -21.51 6.61
CA LEU A 37 -10.47 -20.29 5.85
C LEU A 37 -10.80 -19.01 6.65
N VAL A 38 -11.94 -18.97 7.30
CA VAL A 38 -12.34 -17.85 8.16
C VAL A 38 -11.37 -17.72 9.34
N GLY A 39 -10.95 -18.84 9.94
CA GLY A 39 -9.91 -18.85 10.97
C GLY A 39 -8.61 -18.25 10.47
N GLN A 40 -8.12 -18.69 9.31
CA GLN A 40 -6.91 -18.15 8.69
C GLN A 40 -7.00 -16.64 8.36
N LEU A 41 -8.15 -16.18 7.90
CA LEU A 41 -8.39 -14.76 7.64
C LEU A 41 -8.27 -13.93 8.93
N ARG A 42 -8.86 -14.39 10.01
CA ARG A 42 -8.77 -13.70 11.31
C ARG A 42 -7.34 -13.63 11.84
N ASP A 43 -6.60 -14.74 11.74
CA ASP A 43 -5.19 -14.77 12.14
C ASP A 43 -4.34 -13.81 11.28
N LEU A 44 -4.61 -13.72 9.97
CA LEU A 44 -3.92 -12.80 9.08
C LEU A 44 -4.26 -11.34 9.39
N GLU A 45 -5.51 -11.03 9.68
CA GLU A 45 -5.94 -9.69 10.09
C GLU A 45 -5.22 -9.25 11.35
N GLU A 46 -5.15 -10.11 12.38
CA GLU A 46 -4.42 -9.82 13.61
C GLU A 46 -2.93 -9.57 13.35
N ARG A 47 -2.29 -10.40 12.51
CA ARG A 47 -0.89 -10.20 12.13
C ARG A 47 -0.65 -8.89 11.37
N ILE A 48 -1.56 -8.51 10.49
CA ILE A 48 -1.51 -7.23 9.77
C ILE A 48 -1.63 -6.06 10.75
N ASP A 49 -2.54 -6.15 11.73
CA ASP A 49 -2.71 -5.10 12.74
C ASP A 49 -1.46 -4.94 13.62
N ILE A 50 -0.87 -6.05 14.05
CA ILE A 50 0.39 -6.05 14.82
C ILE A 50 1.52 -5.43 13.99
N ALA A 51 1.66 -5.83 12.73
CA ALA A 51 2.68 -5.29 11.83
C ALA A 51 2.48 -3.79 11.59
N THR A 52 1.26 -3.36 11.34
CA THR A 52 0.88 -1.96 11.13
C THR A 52 1.16 -1.11 12.38
N ALA A 53 0.85 -1.64 13.57
CA ALA A 53 1.14 -0.96 14.83
C ALA A 53 2.66 -0.77 15.03
N ARG A 54 3.47 -1.79 14.74
CA ARG A 54 4.94 -1.72 14.80
C ARG A 54 5.52 -0.69 13.83
N ILE A 55 5.06 -0.69 12.58
CA ILE A 55 5.48 0.30 11.57
C ILE A 55 5.10 1.71 12.01
N THR A 56 3.89 1.89 12.53
CA THR A 56 3.43 3.20 13.02
C THR A 56 4.23 3.68 14.23
N ALA A 57 4.63 2.78 15.12
CA ALA A 57 5.49 3.09 16.25
C ALA A 57 6.91 3.49 15.78
N SER A 58 7.52 2.71 14.88
CA SER A 58 8.83 3.00 14.30
C SER A 58 8.88 4.36 13.59
N ARG A 59 7.81 4.72 12.86
CA ARG A 59 7.70 6.04 12.21
C ARG A 59 7.87 7.20 13.17
N LYS A 60 7.41 7.08 14.42
CA LYS A 60 7.49 8.17 15.41
C LYS A 60 8.92 8.51 15.80
N THR A 61 9.82 7.53 15.71
CA THR A 61 11.24 7.68 16.06
C THR A 61 12.10 8.08 14.87
N ASP A 62 11.66 7.87 13.63
CA ASP A 62 12.40 8.19 12.42
C ASP A 62 12.09 9.64 11.95
N PRO A 63 13.10 10.55 11.93
CA PRO A 63 12.90 11.92 11.49
C PRO A 63 12.48 12.05 10.03
N LEU A 64 13.01 11.18 9.16
CA LEU A 64 12.70 11.19 7.72
C LEU A 64 11.26 10.73 7.47
N ALA A 65 10.86 9.62 8.10
CA ALA A 65 9.49 9.13 8.02
C ALA A 65 8.47 10.15 8.56
N ARG A 66 8.82 10.90 9.61
CA ARG A 66 7.98 11.99 10.13
C ARG A 66 7.82 13.12 9.13
N ARG A 67 8.90 13.53 8.45
CA ARG A 67 8.85 14.58 7.40
C ARG A 67 8.02 14.11 6.21
N LEU A 68 8.20 12.89 5.75
CA LEU A 68 7.42 12.32 4.65
C LEU A 68 5.92 12.25 4.98
N ALA A 69 5.58 11.98 6.22
CA ALA A 69 4.18 11.92 6.67
C ALA A 69 3.44 13.28 6.64
N THR A 70 4.14 14.41 6.48
CA THR A 70 3.49 15.71 6.28
C THR A 70 2.97 15.91 4.86
N ILE A 71 3.42 15.05 3.92
CA ILE A 71 2.99 15.11 2.53
C ILE A 71 1.62 14.43 2.41
N THR A 72 0.66 15.15 1.84
CA THR A 72 -0.68 14.61 1.60
C THR A 72 -0.62 13.32 0.77
N GLY A 73 -1.26 12.24 1.24
CA GLY A 73 -1.22 10.92 0.61
C GLY A 73 -0.15 9.98 1.15
N PHE A 74 0.83 10.48 1.92
CA PHE A 74 1.83 9.63 2.58
C PHE A 74 1.31 9.14 3.93
N GLY A 75 0.70 7.96 3.93
CA GLY A 75 0.29 7.28 5.17
C GLY A 75 1.47 6.71 5.96
N PRO A 76 1.21 6.12 7.15
CA PRO A 76 2.26 5.55 8.02
C PRO A 76 3.13 4.51 7.33
N ILE A 77 2.52 3.63 6.55
CA ILE A 77 3.22 2.54 5.84
C ILE A 77 4.10 3.11 4.73
N ALA A 78 3.55 4.00 3.88
CA ALA A 78 4.29 4.60 2.80
C ALA A 78 5.50 5.41 3.30
N SER A 79 5.30 6.28 4.29
CA SER A 79 6.38 7.09 4.86
C SER A 79 7.49 6.25 5.48
N SER A 80 7.16 5.15 6.17
CA SER A 80 8.16 4.23 6.73
C SER A 80 8.87 3.43 5.65
N ALA A 81 8.15 2.95 4.64
CA ALA A 81 8.77 2.21 3.54
C ALA A 81 9.74 3.09 2.75
N PHE A 82 9.35 4.33 2.43
CA PHE A 82 10.23 5.28 1.76
C PHE A 82 11.46 5.62 2.61
N ALA A 83 11.29 5.89 3.90
CA ALA A 83 12.42 6.17 4.79
C ALA A 83 13.41 4.99 4.87
N ALA A 84 12.92 3.75 4.89
CA ALA A 84 13.74 2.55 4.98
C ALA A 84 14.45 2.18 3.66
N THR A 85 13.87 2.52 2.50
CA THR A 85 14.39 2.14 1.19
C THR A 85 15.13 3.26 0.48
N MET A 86 14.97 4.50 0.96
CA MET A 86 15.57 5.67 0.33
C MET A 86 17.09 5.67 0.53
N PRO A 87 17.87 5.60 -0.54
CA PRO A 87 19.31 5.81 -0.45
C PRO A 87 19.62 7.26 -0.08
N ASP A 88 20.89 7.54 0.18
CA ASP A 88 21.31 8.92 0.47
C ASP A 88 20.81 9.89 -0.62
N VAL A 89 20.10 10.93 -0.20
CA VAL A 89 19.53 11.95 -1.11
C VAL A 89 20.64 12.61 -1.94
N ALA A 90 21.85 12.73 -1.40
CA ALA A 90 23.00 13.29 -2.09
C ALA A 90 23.45 12.43 -3.31
N ALA A 91 23.02 11.18 -3.40
CA ALA A 91 23.30 10.32 -4.55
C ALA A 91 22.52 10.72 -5.82
N PHE A 92 21.43 11.48 -5.68
CA PHE A 92 20.61 11.93 -6.80
C PHE A 92 21.00 13.34 -7.24
N ARG A 93 21.24 13.52 -8.55
CA ARG A 93 21.56 14.82 -9.13
C ARG A 93 20.34 15.74 -9.19
N SER A 94 19.15 15.14 -9.29
CA SER A 94 17.90 15.88 -9.48
C SER A 94 16.69 15.08 -8.97
N ALA A 95 15.57 15.76 -8.74
CA ALA A 95 14.29 15.12 -8.44
C ALA A 95 13.83 14.16 -9.55
N ARG A 96 14.23 14.41 -10.81
CA ARG A 96 13.93 13.52 -11.94
C ARG A 96 14.66 12.20 -11.82
N ASP A 97 15.93 12.21 -11.41
CA ASP A 97 16.72 10.99 -11.20
C ASP A 97 16.12 10.14 -10.09
N TYR A 98 15.66 10.79 -9.02
CA TYR A 98 14.93 10.13 -7.96
C TYR A 98 13.60 9.52 -8.46
N ALA A 99 12.82 10.25 -9.26
CA ALA A 99 11.59 9.72 -9.85
C ALA A 99 11.86 8.54 -10.81
N ALA A 100 12.98 8.57 -11.54
CA ALA A 100 13.41 7.46 -12.39
C ALA A 100 13.80 6.24 -11.58
N TRP A 101 14.50 6.44 -10.46
CA TRP A 101 14.85 5.37 -9.53
C TRP A 101 13.62 4.70 -8.92
N LEU A 102 12.58 5.48 -8.61
CA LEU A 102 11.28 4.96 -8.14
C LEU A 102 10.45 4.27 -9.24
N GLY A 103 10.90 4.31 -10.50
CA GLY A 103 10.12 3.76 -11.62
C GLY A 103 8.94 4.63 -12.04
N LEU A 104 8.84 5.88 -11.56
CA LEU A 104 7.75 6.79 -11.88
C LEU A 104 7.89 7.46 -13.25
N THR A 105 9.08 7.34 -13.89
CA THR A 105 9.29 7.86 -15.25
C THR A 105 9.08 6.77 -16.28
N PRO A 106 8.34 7.02 -17.36
CA PRO A 106 8.16 6.05 -18.43
C PRO A 106 9.51 5.68 -19.05
N ARG A 107 9.73 4.40 -19.31
CA ARG A 107 10.92 3.97 -20.06
C ARG A 107 10.78 4.42 -21.50
N ALA A 108 11.79 5.10 -22.01
CA ALA A 108 11.84 5.45 -23.43
C ALA A 108 12.11 4.19 -24.25
N HIS A 109 11.19 3.85 -25.13
CA HIS A 109 11.36 2.82 -26.17
C HIS A 109 11.49 3.51 -27.53
N SER A 110 12.62 4.21 -27.71
CA SER A 110 12.89 4.90 -28.96
C SER A 110 13.69 3.98 -29.88
N SER A 111 13.14 3.61 -31.02
CA SER A 111 13.86 2.97 -32.11
C SER A 111 13.50 3.66 -33.44
N GLY A 112 14.50 4.01 -34.23
CA GLY A 112 14.30 4.52 -35.58
C GLY A 112 13.60 5.88 -35.70
N GLY A 113 13.87 6.83 -34.76
CA GLY A 113 13.34 8.20 -34.85
C GLY A 113 11.90 8.37 -34.38
N LYS A 114 11.23 7.33 -33.86
CA LYS A 114 9.91 7.44 -33.23
C LYS A 114 10.05 7.31 -31.72
N GLU A 115 9.77 8.39 -31.01
CA GLU A 115 9.65 8.36 -29.55
C GLU A 115 8.39 7.57 -29.15
N ARG A 116 8.59 6.47 -28.45
CA ARG A 116 7.51 5.76 -27.77
C ARG A 116 7.82 5.71 -26.28
N LEU A 117 6.95 6.27 -25.49
CA LEU A 117 7.01 6.17 -24.03
C LEU A 117 6.37 4.84 -23.60
N GLY A 118 7.10 4.06 -22.83
CA GLY A 118 6.59 2.85 -22.22
C GLY A 118 5.68 3.13 -21.02
N ARG A 119 5.19 2.06 -20.38
CA ARG A 119 4.41 2.20 -19.15
C ARG A 119 5.31 2.62 -18.00
N ILE A 120 4.73 3.31 -17.02
CA ILE A 120 5.32 3.51 -15.69
C ILE A 120 5.31 2.13 -15.00
N SER A 121 6.44 1.70 -14.45
CA SER A 121 6.58 0.41 -13.76
C SER A 121 6.00 0.46 -12.36
#